data_a32ba7476df8e10bf50c9faa3acb0511
#
_entry.id   a32ba7476df8e10bf50c9faa3acb0511
#
_cell.length_a   1.000
_cell.length_b   1.000
_cell.length_c   1.000
_cell.angle_alpha   90.00
_cell.angle_beta   90.00
_cell.angle_gamma   90.00
#
_symmetry.space_group_name_H-M   'P 1'
#
loop_
_entity.id
_entity.type
_entity.pdbx_description
1 polymer ?
#
loop_
_entity_poly.entity_id
_entity_poly.type
_entity_poly.pdbx_seq_one_letter_code
_entity_poly.pdbx_strand_id
1 'polypeptide(L)'
;MTATASSSLDAALANLVVVLADNKYFLGRRLSEAAIGAPTLESAVACAAIAQEELGHTRPLYSFLEQLAGAPVPLERDDDRERKYCLTLLRERFSSWPYAVAALFLVDAAVAIMLEGLERAGPDILRRRAARIVADEPTHSKFAAGRVRELAGTAAASELDRCATAILPEILCWFGPPGETGLDVLKGAGLVELDNERLRQSFLALVMPVLAAAGVDVGIVWNAKSEAWEYGTLPWETWNSLERRLEPAPATSRP
;
A
#
# COMPACT_ATOMS: atom_id res chain seq x y z
N MET A 1 -28.64 -15.49 -6.47
CA MET A 1 -27.98 -14.75 -5.37
C MET A 1 -29.03 -13.89 -4.69
N THR A 2 -29.19 -13.98 -3.39
CA THR A 2 -30.16 -13.18 -2.64
C THR A 2 -29.68 -11.72 -2.54
N ALA A 3 -30.58 -10.76 -2.45
CA ALA A 3 -30.28 -9.32 -2.41
C ALA A 3 -29.24 -8.95 -1.29
N THR A 4 -29.28 -9.69 -0.18
CA THR A 4 -28.36 -9.51 0.96
C THR A 4 -26.91 -9.93 0.63
N ALA A 5 -26.71 -10.97 -0.16
CA ALA A 5 -25.36 -11.43 -0.56
C ALA A 5 -24.73 -10.48 -1.59
N SER A 6 -25.52 -9.88 -2.49
CA SER A 6 -25.04 -8.83 -3.42
C SER A 6 -24.58 -7.58 -2.64
N SER A 7 -25.35 -7.14 -1.65
CA SER A 7 -25.01 -5.97 -0.82
C SER A 7 -23.71 -6.15 -0.04
N SER A 8 -23.43 -7.36 0.48
CA SER A 8 -22.18 -7.62 1.22
C SER A 8 -20.96 -7.68 0.29
N LEU A 9 -21.12 -8.21 -0.92
CA LEU A 9 -20.06 -8.26 -1.93
C LEU A 9 -19.71 -6.86 -2.43
N ASP A 10 -20.72 -6.03 -2.73
CA ASP A 10 -20.54 -4.65 -3.17
C ASP A 10 -19.85 -3.81 -2.09
N ALA A 11 -20.21 -4.00 -0.82
CA ALA A 11 -19.57 -3.33 0.31
C ALA A 11 -18.10 -3.76 0.47
N ALA A 12 -17.78 -5.06 0.36
CA ALA A 12 -16.40 -5.54 0.42
C ALA A 12 -15.56 -5.00 -0.75
N LEU A 13 -16.14 -4.96 -1.96
CA LEU A 13 -15.47 -4.41 -3.13
C LEU A 13 -15.25 -2.90 -3.00
N ALA A 14 -16.26 -2.16 -2.54
CA ALA A 14 -16.16 -0.72 -2.29
C ALA A 14 -15.06 -0.43 -1.27
N ASN A 15 -15.00 -1.23 -0.19
CA ASN A 15 -13.98 -1.08 0.83
C ASN A 15 -12.57 -1.33 0.28
N LEU A 16 -12.37 -2.38 -0.51
CA LEU A 16 -11.08 -2.65 -1.12
C LEU A 16 -10.66 -1.50 -2.05
N VAL A 17 -11.56 -1.04 -2.92
CA VAL A 17 -11.24 0.00 -3.91
C VAL A 17 -10.98 1.36 -3.25
N VAL A 18 -11.73 1.74 -2.19
CA VAL A 18 -11.45 3.00 -1.49
C VAL A 18 -10.12 2.96 -0.75
N VAL A 19 -9.76 1.82 -0.17
CA VAL A 19 -8.45 1.65 0.49
C VAL A 19 -7.31 1.80 -0.53
N LEU A 20 -7.44 1.23 -1.71
CA LEU A 20 -6.45 1.40 -2.79
C LEU A 20 -6.36 2.86 -3.25
N ALA A 21 -7.50 3.48 -3.52
CA ALA A 21 -7.56 4.87 -3.98
C ALA A 21 -6.99 5.86 -2.96
N ASP A 22 -7.36 5.72 -1.68
CA ASP A 22 -6.88 6.60 -0.63
C ASP A 22 -5.37 6.45 -0.39
N ASN A 23 -4.83 5.22 -0.46
CA ASN A 23 -3.38 5.02 -0.34
C ASN A 23 -2.63 5.68 -1.50
N LYS A 24 -3.09 5.52 -2.75
CA LYS A 24 -2.51 6.21 -3.91
C LYS A 24 -2.61 7.74 -3.75
N TYR A 25 -3.76 8.27 -3.32
CA TYR A 25 -3.97 9.69 -3.09
C TYR A 25 -2.98 10.27 -2.08
N PHE A 26 -2.87 9.66 -0.90
CA PHE A 26 -1.99 10.15 0.13
C PHE A 26 -0.51 9.91 -0.21
N LEU A 27 -0.16 8.79 -0.84
CA LEU A 27 1.21 8.57 -1.32
C LEU A 27 1.62 9.68 -2.30
N GLY A 28 0.80 9.98 -3.31
CA GLY A 28 1.06 11.05 -4.25
C GLY A 28 1.20 12.42 -3.58
N ARG A 29 0.34 12.75 -2.61
CA ARG A 29 0.46 13.99 -1.83
C ARG A 29 1.77 14.06 -1.04
N ARG A 30 2.12 12.98 -0.33
CA ARG A 30 3.37 12.94 0.46
C ARG A 30 4.60 13.02 -0.41
N LEU A 31 4.59 12.36 -1.57
CA LEU A 31 5.69 12.44 -2.53
C LEU A 31 5.84 13.84 -3.13
N SER A 32 4.73 14.53 -3.44
CA SER A 32 4.79 15.92 -3.93
C SER A 32 5.42 16.87 -2.92
N GLU A 33 5.16 16.67 -1.63
CA GLU A 33 5.80 17.41 -0.54
C GLU A 33 7.29 17.04 -0.38
N ALA A 34 7.61 15.74 -0.48
CA ALA A 34 8.97 15.21 -0.32
C ALA A 34 9.90 15.61 -1.48
N ALA A 35 9.35 15.81 -2.68
CA ALA A 35 10.13 16.23 -3.85
C ALA A 35 10.92 17.52 -3.61
N ILE A 36 10.41 18.44 -2.78
CA ILE A 36 11.08 19.71 -2.43
C ILE A 36 12.37 19.45 -1.63
N GLY A 37 12.42 18.38 -0.84
CA GLY A 37 13.57 17.98 -0.01
C GLY A 37 14.47 16.93 -0.66
N ALA A 38 14.27 16.60 -1.93
CA ALA A 38 15.09 15.61 -2.62
C ALA A 38 16.55 16.09 -2.79
N PRO A 39 17.54 15.19 -2.69
CA PRO A 39 18.96 15.57 -2.66
C PRO A 39 19.49 16.08 -4.01
N THR A 40 18.86 15.75 -5.13
CA THR A 40 19.24 16.17 -6.47
C THR A 40 18.02 16.63 -7.27
N LEU A 41 18.25 17.46 -8.30
CA LEU A 41 17.18 17.90 -9.19
C LEU A 41 16.51 16.72 -9.91
N GLU A 42 17.28 15.73 -10.34
CA GLU A 42 16.77 14.52 -11.00
C GLU A 42 15.84 13.74 -10.07
N SER A 43 16.22 13.58 -8.80
CA SER A 43 15.39 12.93 -7.79
C SER A 43 14.12 13.73 -7.51
N ALA A 44 14.22 15.07 -7.44
CA ALA A 44 13.05 15.94 -7.24
C ALA A 44 12.06 15.83 -8.40
N VAL A 45 12.54 15.93 -9.64
CA VAL A 45 11.71 15.83 -10.85
C VAL A 45 11.05 14.46 -10.97
N ALA A 46 11.81 13.38 -10.77
CA ALA A 46 11.27 12.04 -10.83
C ALA A 46 10.24 11.77 -9.72
N CYS A 47 10.51 12.20 -8.49
CA CYS A 47 9.58 12.09 -7.37
C CYS A 47 8.28 12.87 -7.63
N ALA A 48 8.38 14.09 -8.18
CA ALA A 48 7.22 14.90 -8.53
C ALA A 48 6.40 14.28 -9.68
N ALA A 49 7.06 13.66 -10.67
CA ALA A 49 6.38 12.95 -11.75
C ALA A 49 5.60 11.74 -11.21
N ILE A 50 6.24 10.90 -10.39
CA ILE A 50 5.57 9.76 -9.71
C ILE A 50 4.41 10.27 -8.85
N ALA A 51 4.58 11.34 -8.10
CA ALA A 51 3.51 11.92 -7.30
C ALA A 51 2.27 12.29 -8.14
N GLN A 52 2.47 12.84 -9.34
CA GLN A 52 1.38 13.17 -10.25
C GLN A 52 0.71 11.92 -10.84
N GLU A 53 1.49 10.89 -11.18
CA GLU A 53 0.96 9.61 -11.66
C GLU A 53 0.14 8.93 -10.57
N GLU A 54 0.63 8.89 -9.31
CA GLU A 54 -0.11 8.37 -8.16
C GLU A 54 -1.47 9.07 -7.98
N LEU A 55 -1.49 10.41 -8.02
CA LEU A 55 -2.73 11.19 -7.98
C LEU A 55 -3.63 10.92 -9.20
N GLY A 56 -3.05 10.70 -10.37
CA GLY A 56 -3.76 10.30 -11.59
C GLY A 56 -4.44 8.94 -11.47
N HIS A 57 -3.78 7.98 -10.81
CA HIS A 57 -4.28 6.63 -10.56
C HIS A 57 -5.51 6.59 -9.63
N THR A 58 -5.73 7.62 -8.82
CA THR A 58 -6.91 7.69 -7.95
C THR A 58 -8.22 7.84 -8.73
N ARG A 59 -8.21 8.62 -9.81
CA ARG A 59 -9.42 8.95 -10.58
C ARG A 59 -10.17 7.74 -11.14
N PRO A 60 -9.52 6.77 -11.81
CA PRO A 60 -10.21 5.57 -12.27
C PRO A 60 -10.77 4.72 -11.13
N LEU A 61 -10.11 4.70 -9.95
CA LEU A 61 -10.59 3.97 -8.79
C LEU A 61 -11.79 4.68 -8.15
N TYR A 62 -11.72 5.97 -7.88
CA TYR A 62 -12.85 6.74 -7.35
C TYR A 62 -14.06 6.76 -8.30
N SER A 63 -13.82 6.90 -9.60
CA SER A 63 -14.91 6.82 -10.59
C SER A 63 -15.60 5.45 -10.64
N PHE A 64 -14.93 4.37 -10.21
CA PHE A 64 -15.58 3.08 -10.02
C PHE A 64 -16.41 3.07 -8.73
N LEU A 65 -15.88 3.62 -7.63
CA LEU A 65 -16.59 3.71 -6.36
C LEU A 65 -17.93 4.43 -6.47
N GLU A 66 -18.00 5.50 -7.26
CA GLU A 66 -19.24 6.27 -7.47
C GLU A 66 -20.39 5.45 -8.08
N GLN A 67 -20.09 4.29 -8.65
CA GLN A 67 -21.08 3.37 -9.19
C GLN A 67 -21.63 2.41 -8.13
N LEU A 68 -21.02 2.37 -6.94
CA LEU A 68 -21.42 1.50 -5.83
C LEU A 68 -22.21 2.28 -4.79
N ALA A 69 -23.38 1.73 -4.41
CA ALA A 69 -24.25 2.37 -3.43
C ALA A 69 -23.56 2.44 -2.05
N GLY A 70 -23.60 3.62 -1.42
CA GLY A 70 -23.03 3.84 -0.09
C GLY A 70 -21.51 3.93 -0.04
N ALA A 71 -20.83 3.99 -1.19
CA ALA A 71 -19.38 4.20 -1.22
C ALA A 71 -18.99 5.58 -0.68
N PRO A 72 -17.81 5.70 -0.04
CA PRO A 72 -17.31 6.99 0.45
C PRO A 72 -17.10 8.00 -0.68
N VAL A 73 -17.27 9.27 -0.36
CA VAL A 73 -16.98 10.37 -1.30
C VAL A 73 -15.48 10.38 -1.60
N PRO A 74 -15.07 10.54 -2.88
CA PRO A 74 -13.66 10.68 -3.25
C PRO A 74 -12.96 11.83 -2.51
N LEU A 75 -11.72 11.61 -2.05
CA LEU A 75 -10.91 12.67 -1.39
C LEU A 75 -10.61 13.85 -2.32
N GLU A 76 -10.60 13.64 -3.62
CA GLU A 76 -10.49 14.73 -4.60
C GLU A 76 -11.64 15.75 -4.53
N ARG A 77 -12.79 15.34 -3.97
CA ARG A 77 -13.98 16.20 -3.79
C ARG A 77 -14.18 16.65 -2.35
N ASP A 78 -13.71 15.87 -1.40
CA ASP A 78 -13.84 16.14 0.04
C ASP A 78 -12.55 15.71 0.75
N ASP A 79 -11.56 16.59 0.73
CA ASP A 79 -10.25 16.38 1.38
C ASP A 79 -10.38 16.34 2.92
N ASP A 80 -11.44 16.94 3.47
CA ASP A 80 -11.74 16.95 4.90
C ASP A 80 -12.59 15.76 5.36
N ARG A 81 -12.92 14.83 4.45
CA ARG A 81 -13.64 13.59 4.81
C ARG A 81 -13.05 12.97 6.08
N GLU A 82 -13.89 12.80 7.10
CA GLU A 82 -13.47 12.34 8.43
C GLU A 82 -12.71 11.03 8.38
N ARG A 83 -13.25 10.04 7.65
CA ARG A 83 -12.63 8.72 7.54
C ARG A 83 -11.74 8.63 6.30
N LYS A 84 -10.46 8.38 6.53
CA LYS A 84 -9.44 8.22 5.50
C LYS A 84 -8.94 6.78 5.50
N TYR A 85 -9.10 6.08 4.39
CA TYR A 85 -8.80 4.65 4.25
C TYR A 85 -7.36 4.43 3.75
N CYS A 86 -6.41 4.97 4.46
CA CYS A 86 -4.98 4.86 4.12
C CYS A 86 -4.14 4.42 5.31
N LEU A 87 -2.96 3.92 5.02
CA LEU A 87 -1.93 3.62 6.02
C LEU A 87 -1.67 4.83 6.92
N THR A 88 -1.42 4.59 8.19
CA THR A 88 -1.18 5.63 9.19
C THR A 88 0.03 6.48 8.82
N LEU A 89 1.08 5.83 8.31
CA LEU A 89 2.30 6.50 7.87
C LEU A 89 2.09 7.56 6.77
N LEU A 90 1.01 7.46 5.99
CA LEU A 90 0.68 8.41 4.93
C LEU A 90 -0.12 9.64 5.42
N ARG A 91 -0.58 9.62 6.67
CA ARG A 91 -1.37 10.74 7.26
C ARG A 91 -0.52 11.95 7.56
N GLU A 92 0.76 11.74 7.87
CA GLU A 92 1.71 12.79 8.19
C GLU A 92 2.73 13.01 7.06
N ARG A 93 3.38 14.16 7.06
CA ARG A 93 4.48 14.44 6.14
C ARG A 93 5.64 13.50 6.42
N PHE A 94 6.31 13.08 5.37
CA PHE A 94 7.53 12.29 5.52
C PHE A 94 8.62 13.12 6.18
N SER A 95 9.23 12.57 7.21
CA SER A 95 10.20 13.27 8.06
C SER A 95 11.54 13.52 7.37
N SER A 96 11.84 12.76 6.31
CA SER A 96 13.13 12.84 5.59
C SER A 96 13.03 12.21 4.20
N TRP A 97 14.05 12.44 3.38
CA TRP A 97 14.17 11.78 2.07
C TRP A 97 14.31 10.25 2.17
N PRO A 98 15.13 9.67 3.05
CA PRO A 98 15.15 8.23 3.27
C PRO A 98 13.79 7.65 3.66
N TYR A 99 13.00 8.36 4.48
CA TYR A 99 11.64 7.95 4.81
C TYR A 99 10.73 7.96 3.57
N ALA A 100 10.80 9.02 2.76
CA ALA A 100 10.02 9.12 1.52
C ALA A 100 10.35 7.98 0.54
N VAL A 101 11.64 7.63 0.40
CA VAL A 101 12.11 6.54 -0.44
C VAL A 101 11.62 5.19 0.09
N ALA A 102 11.74 4.93 1.41
CA ALA A 102 11.24 3.70 2.02
C ALA A 102 9.71 3.58 1.87
N ALA A 103 8.98 4.67 2.10
CA ALA A 103 7.53 4.70 1.97
C ALA A 103 7.10 4.46 0.51
N LEU A 104 7.69 5.14 -0.47
CA LEU A 104 7.44 4.89 -1.88
C LEU A 104 7.70 3.43 -2.23
N PHE A 105 8.88 2.91 -1.89
CA PHE A 105 9.28 1.55 -2.24
C PHE A 105 8.34 0.49 -1.67
N LEU A 106 7.93 0.63 -0.41
CA LEU A 106 7.16 -0.40 0.29
C LEU A 106 5.65 -0.24 0.08
N VAL A 107 5.11 0.99 0.16
CA VAL A 107 3.67 1.23 0.01
C VAL A 107 3.22 0.98 -1.42
N ASP A 108 3.96 1.51 -2.39
CA ASP A 108 3.62 1.37 -3.80
C ASP A 108 3.64 -0.11 -4.22
N ALA A 109 4.68 -0.87 -3.81
CA ALA A 109 4.75 -2.30 -4.04
C ALA A 109 3.55 -3.07 -3.44
N ALA A 110 3.10 -2.72 -2.23
CA ALA A 110 1.97 -3.37 -1.60
C ALA A 110 0.66 -3.09 -2.35
N VAL A 111 0.44 -1.84 -2.76
CA VAL A 111 -0.74 -1.43 -3.52
C VAL A 111 -0.73 -2.06 -4.91
N ALA A 112 0.43 -2.12 -5.58
CA ALA A 112 0.60 -2.76 -6.89
C ALA A 112 0.21 -4.25 -6.85
N ILE A 113 0.68 -5.01 -5.87
CA ILE A 113 0.32 -6.44 -5.69
C ILE A 113 -1.21 -6.63 -5.59
N MET A 114 -1.90 -5.74 -4.88
CA MET A 114 -3.35 -5.80 -4.75
C MET A 114 -4.06 -5.42 -6.05
N LEU A 115 -3.55 -4.41 -6.77
CA LEU A 115 -4.07 -3.99 -8.08
C LEU A 115 -3.88 -5.08 -9.15
N GLU A 116 -2.74 -5.78 -9.15
CA GLU A 116 -2.53 -6.96 -10.02
C GLU A 116 -3.57 -8.06 -9.76
N GLY A 117 -3.95 -8.28 -8.49
CA GLY A 117 -5.03 -9.21 -8.15
C GLY A 117 -6.36 -8.80 -8.79
N LEU A 118 -6.69 -7.50 -8.76
CA LEU A 118 -7.90 -6.95 -9.39
C LEU A 118 -7.81 -6.94 -10.92
N GLU A 119 -6.63 -6.74 -11.50
CA GLU A 119 -6.41 -6.86 -12.94
C GLU A 119 -6.74 -8.26 -13.46
N ARG A 120 -6.38 -9.29 -12.69
CA ARG A 120 -6.60 -10.69 -13.10
C ARG A 120 -8.06 -11.13 -12.93
N ALA A 121 -8.68 -10.80 -11.81
CA ALA A 121 -9.96 -11.38 -11.39
C ALA A 121 -11.09 -10.38 -11.15
N GLY A 122 -10.83 -9.08 -11.08
CA GLY A 122 -11.82 -8.05 -10.78
C GLY A 122 -12.96 -7.93 -11.80
N PRO A 123 -14.02 -7.17 -11.48
CA PRO A 123 -15.07 -6.83 -12.45
C PRO A 123 -14.47 -6.16 -13.70
N ASP A 124 -15.04 -6.40 -14.88
CA ASP A 124 -14.47 -5.97 -16.17
C ASP A 124 -14.03 -4.51 -16.24
N ILE A 125 -14.80 -3.60 -15.66
CA ILE A 125 -14.47 -2.17 -15.64
C ILE A 125 -13.26 -1.93 -14.74
N LEU A 126 -13.26 -2.50 -13.54
CA LEU A 126 -12.18 -2.35 -12.56
C LEU A 126 -10.90 -3.03 -13.06
N ARG A 127 -11.03 -4.22 -13.66
CA ARG A 127 -9.91 -4.95 -14.28
C ARG A 127 -9.17 -4.11 -15.31
N ARG A 128 -9.90 -3.45 -16.24
CA ARG A 128 -9.29 -2.57 -17.26
C ARG A 128 -8.65 -1.32 -16.64
N ARG A 129 -9.20 -0.81 -15.55
CA ARG A 129 -8.64 0.35 -14.83
C ARG A 129 -7.39 -0.04 -14.06
N ALA A 130 -7.42 -1.17 -13.35
CA ALA A 130 -6.27 -1.72 -12.66
C ALA A 130 -5.11 -2.00 -13.64
N ALA A 131 -5.38 -2.60 -14.80
CA ALA A 131 -4.39 -2.86 -15.83
C ALA A 131 -3.61 -1.60 -16.28
N ARG A 132 -4.29 -0.45 -16.37
CA ARG A 132 -3.63 0.80 -16.73
C ARG A 132 -2.69 1.29 -15.62
N ILE A 133 -3.12 1.18 -14.37
CA ILE A 133 -2.29 1.56 -13.22
C ILE A 133 -1.08 0.62 -13.15
N VAL A 134 -1.31 -0.69 -13.19
CA VAL A 134 -0.25 -1.72 -13.14
C VAL A 134 0.79 -1.53 -14.25
N ALA A 135 0.40 -1.02 -15.42
CA ALA A 135 1.33 -0.76 -16.52
C ALA A 135 2.38 0.34 -16.19
N ASP A 136 2.07 1.27 -15.30
CA ASP A 136 2.97 2.36 -14.89
C ASP A 136 3.88 1.95 -13.71
N GLU A 137 3.45 0.98 -12.88
CA GLU A 137 4.14 0.52 -11.67
C GLU A 137 5.61 0.09 -11.86
N PRO A 138 6.02 -0.55 -12.98
CA PRO A 138 7.43 -0.90 -13.21
C PRO A 138 8.37 0.31 -13.19
N THR A 139 7.90 1.48 -13.60
CA THR A 139 8.70 2.72 -13.57
C THR A 139 8.89 3.21 -12.15
N HIS A 140 7.81 3.21 -11.34
CA HIS A 140 7.85 3.59 -9.93
C HIS A 140 8.76 2.65 -9.13
N SER A 141 8.53 1.34 -9.26
CA SER A 141 9.32 0.30 -8.59
C SER A 141 10.81 0.40 -8.92
N LYS A 142 11.15 0.62 -10.20
CA LYS A 142 12.53 0.75 -10.65
C LYS A 142 13.21 2.01 -10.06
N PHE A 143 12.51 3.12 -10.05
CA PHE A 143 13.00 4.35 -9.44
C PHE A 143 13.20 4.15 -7.93
N ALA A 144 12.20 3.67 -7.21
CA ALA A 144 12.26 3.47 -5.77
C ALA A 144 13.37 2.51 -5.36
N ALA A 145 13.48 1.33 -6.03
CA ALA A 145 14.56 0.38 -5.80
C ALA A 145 15.95 0.97 -6.12
N GLY A 146 16.06 1.82 -7.14
CA GLY A 146 17.29 2.56 -7.44
C GLY A 146 17.69 3.51 -6.32
N ARG A 147 16.74 4.25 -5.75
CA ARG A 147 16.98 5.15 -4.62
C ARG A 147 17.33 4.41 -3.33
N VAL A 148 16.68 3.26 -3.06
CA VAL A 148 17.04 2.39 -1.93
C VAL A 148 18.52 1.98 -2.02
N ARG A 149 18.97 1.49 -3.18
CA ARG A 149 20.38 1.07 -3.38
C ARG A 149 21.35 2.23 -3.27
N GLU A 150 20.98 3.41 -3.78
CA GLU A 150 21.82 4.61 -3.69
C GLU A 150 21.98 5.05 -2.24
N LEU A 151 20.90 5.16 -1.47
CA LEU A 151 20.93 5.56 -0.07
C LEU A 151 21.75 4.58 0.78
N ALA A 152 21.67 3.27 0.51
CA ALA A 152 22.45 2.25 1.19
C ALA A 152 23.97 2.46 1.06
N GLY A 153 24.44 3.10 -0.02
CA GLY A 153 25.84 3.44 -0.24
C GLY A 153 26.28 4.77 0.40
N THR A 154 25.44 5.42 1.19
CA THR A 154 25.69 6.75 1.75
C THR A 154 25.63 6.78 3.29
N ALA A 155 25.89 7.94 3.88
CA ALA A 155 25.70 8.16 5.33
C ALA A 155 24.21 8.02 5.77
N ALA A 156 23.25 8.00 4.83
CA ALA A 156 21.83 7.84 5.12
C ALA A 156 21.39 6.35 5.24
N ALA A 157 22.31 5.38 5.07
CA ALA A 157 21.99 3.96 5.11
C ALA A 157 21.30 3.53 6.43
N SER A 158 21.81 3.98 7.58
CA SER A 158 21.22 3.66 8.88
C SER A 158 19.86 4.31 9.11
N GLU A 159 19.58 5.44 8.48
CA GLU A 159 18.27 6.06 8.52
C GLU A 159 17.27 5.31 7.62
N LEU A 160 17.69 4.90 6.43
CA LEU A 160 16.89 4.06 5.54
C LEU A 160 16.48 2.75 6.24
N ASP A 161 17.44 2.08 6.90
CA ASP A 161 17.19 0.85 7.66
C ASP A 161 16.13 1.08 8.75
N ARG A 162 16.28 2.11 9.58
CA ARG A 162 15.27 2.48 10.59
C ARG A 162 13.90 2.78 9.99
N CYS A 163 13.86 3.48 8.85
CA CYS A 163 12.61 3.83 8.20
C CYS A 163 11.91 2.57 7.66
N ALA A 164 12.63 1.70 6.96
CA ALA A 164 12.08 0.45 6.43
C ALA A 164 11.56 -0.46 7.56
N THR A 165 12.35 -0.62 8.63
CA THR A 165 11.96 -1.41 9.82
C THR A 165 10.71 -0.84 10.51
N ALA A 166 10.56 0.48 10.57
CA ALA A 166 9.38 1.12 11.19
C ALA A 166 8.12 1.00 10.34
N ILE A 167 8.24 1.07 9.01
CA ILE A 167 7.11 1.05 8.06
C ILE A 167 6.57 -0.37 7.84
N LEU A 168 7.45 -1.35 7.74
CA LEU A 168 7.13 -2.69 7.24
C LEU A 168 6.04 -3.42 8.04
N PRO A 169 6.00 -3.39 9.39
CA PRO A 169 4.94 -4.05 10.15
C PRO A 169 3.53 -3.55 9.80
N GLU A 170 3.34 -2.24 9.61
CA GLU A 170 2.05 -1.70 9.21
C GLU A 170 1.65 -2.19 7.81
N ILE A 171 2.59 -2.23 6.86
CA ILE A 171 2.33 -2.73 5.51
C ILE A 171 2.02 -4.22 5.52
N LEU A 172 2.72 -5.03 6.31
CA LEU A 172 2.40 -6.45 6.44
C LEU A 172 1.00 -6.66 7.02
N CYS A 173 0.58 -5.81 7.97
CA CYS A 173 -0.77 -5.83 8.51
C CYS A 173 -1.81 -5.32 7.51
N TRP A 174 -1.46 -4.45 6.59
CA TRP A 174 -2.37 -3.89 5.58
C TRP A 174 -3.01 -4.97 4.69
N PHE A 175 -2.31 -6.07 4.43
CA PHE A 175 -2.88 -7.23 3.72
C PHE A 175 -3.99 -7.92 4.51
N GLY A 176 -4.13 -7.65 5.82
CA GLY A 176 -5.13 -8.22 6.72
C GLY A 176 -4.70 -9.53 7.38
N PRO A 177 -5.32 -9.90 8.50
CA PRO A 177 -5.04 -11.15 9.20
C PRO A 177 -5.47 -12.36 8.38
N PRO A 178 -4.92 -13.55 8.65
CA PRO A 178 -5.43 -14.79 8.08
C PRO A 178 -6.93 -14.98 8.37
N GLY A 179 -7.73 -15.33 7.35
CA GLY A 179 -9.17 -15.55 7.51
C GLY A 179 -9.99 -14.25 7.69
N GLU A 180 -9.46 -13.12 7.28
CA GLU A 180 -10.20 -11.85 7.25
C GLU A 180 -11.36 -11.93 6.25
N THR A 181 -12.58 -11.63 6.71
CA THR A 181 -13.82 -11.90 5.98
C THR A 181 -14.01 -11.05 4.72
N GLY A 182 -13.48 -9.81 4.68
CA GLY A 182 -13.67 -8.90 3.54
C GLY A 182 -13.02 -9.44 2.27
N LEU A 183 -11.75 -9.84 2.34
CA LEU A 183 -11.05 -10.41 1.20
C LEU A 183 -11.52 -11.82 0.88
N ASP A 184 -11.88 -12.63 1.88
CA ASP A 184 -12.41 -13.97 1.69
C ASP A 184 -13.75 -13.95 0.93
N VAL A 185 -14.62 -12.97 1.17
CA VAL A 185 -15.86 -12.74 0.40
C VAL A 185 -15.54 -12.45 -1.07
N LEU A 186 -14.57 -11.57 -1.35
CA LEU A 186 -14.15 -11.25 -2.71
C LEU A 186 -13.50 -12.45 -3.41
N LYS A 187 -12.67 -13.22 -2.70
CA LYS A 187 -12.07 -14.46 -3.20
C LYS A 187 -13.12 -15.52 -3.51
N GLY A 188 -14.09 -15.72 -2.62
CA GLY A 188 -15.20 -16.63 -2.82
C GLY A 188 -16.08 -16.28 -4.02
N ALA A 189 -16.16 -15.00 -4.37
CA ALA A 189 -16.84 -14.50 -5.56
C ALA A 189 -15.97 -14.52 -6.83
N GLY A 190 -14.70 -14.92 -6.75
CA GLY A 190 -13.76 -14.95 -7.86
C GLY A 190 -13.27 -13.56 -8.29
N LEU A 191 -13.36 -12.55 -7.43
CA LEU A 191 -12.93 -11.17 -7.71
C LEU A 191 -11.50 -10.88 -7.24
N VAL A 192 -10.92 -11.77 -6.45
CA VAL A 192 -9.50 -11.77 -6.05
C VAL A 192 -9.03 -13.23 -6.03
N GLU A 193 -7.83 -13.50 -6.53
CA GLU A 193 -7.32 -14.87 -6.63
C GLU A 193 -6.62 -15.36 -5.35
N LEU A 194 -5.87 -14.47 -4.70
CA LEU A 194 -4.99 -14.79 -3.59
C LEU A 194 -5.65 -14.41 -2.25
N ASP A 195 -5.34 -15.19 -1.23
CA ASP A 195 -5.64 -14.83 0.16
C ASP A 195 -4.61 -13.85 0.74
N ASN A 196 -4.91 -13.31 1.92
CA ASN A 196 -4.08 -12.30 2.59
C ASN A 196 -2.63 -12.74 2.76
N GLU A 197 -2.39 -14.01 3.11
CA GLU A 197 -1.03 -14.50 3.32
C GLU A 197 -0.28 -14.63 2.00
N ARG A 198 -0.90 -15.14 0.96
CA ARG A 198 -0.26 -15.25 -0.36
C ARG A 198 0.05 -13.89 -0.95
N LEU A 199 -0.82 -12.89 -0.77
CA LEU A 199 -0.55 -11.51 -1.18
C LEU A 199 0.66 -10.94 -0.41
N ARG A 200 0.74 -11.17 0.90
CA ARG A 200 1.87 -10.77 1.74
C ARG A 200 3.16 -11.45 1.31
N GLN A 201 3.13 -12.74 1.01
CA GLN A 201 4.30 -13.47 0.50
C GLN A 201 4.75 -12.96 -0.88
N SER A 202 3.80 -12.62 -1.77
CA SER A 202 4.12 -11.99 -3.07
C SER A 202 4.80 -10.64 -2.89
N PHE A 203 4.31 -9.81 -1.96
CA PHE A 203 4.93 -8.55 -1.60
C PHE A 203 6.35 -8.74 -1.07
N LEU A 204 6.55 -9.66 -0.12
CA LEU A 204 7.87 -9.94 0.44
C LEU A 204 8.84 -10.48 -0.62
N ALA A 205 8.37 -11.33 -1.53
CA ALA A 205 9.19 -11.82 -2.64
C ALA A 205 9.67 -10.69 -3.58
N LEU A 206 8.88 -9.62 -3.70
CA LEU A 206 9.24 -8.44 -4.49
C LEU A 206 10.25 -7.53 -3.77
N VAL A 207 10.03 -7.23 -2.48
CA VAL A 207 10.79 -6.18 -1.79
C VAL A 207 12.04 -6.69 -1.08
N MET A 208 12.01 -7.92 -0.53
CA MET A 208 13.11 -8.45 0.28
C MET A 208 14.44 -8.59 -0.47
N PRO A 209 14.49 -9.03 -1.76
CA PRO A 209 15.75 -9.08 -2.50
C PRO A 209 16.42 -7.71 -2.66
N VAL A 210 15.63 -6.64 -2.78
CA VAL A 210 16.15 -5.27 -2.91
C VAL A 210 16.69 -4.77 -1.57
N LEU A 211 15.93 -4.98 -0.48
CA LEU A 211 16.35 -4.60 0.88
C LEU A 211 17.62 -5.35 1.29
N ALA A 212 17.68 -6.66 1.08
CA ALA A 212 18.85 -7.48 1.37
C ALA A 212 20.09 -7.02 0.57
N ALA A 213 19.94 -6.75 -0.73
CA ALA A 213 21.03 -6.24 -1.56
C ALA A 213 21.49 -4.82 -1.15
N ALA A 214 20.63 -4.06 -0.48
CA ALA A 214 20.94 -2.76 0.12
C ALA A 214 21.52 -2.87 1.54
N GLY A 215 21.63 -4.07 2.10
CA GLY A 215 22.11 -4.28 3.47
C GLY A 215 21.10 -3.84 4.55
N VAL A 216 19.82 -3.66 4.18
CA VAL A 216 18.74 -3.32 5.12
C VAL A 216 18.23 -4.61 5.75
N ASP A 217 18.38 -4.73 7.07
CA ASP A 217 17.92 -5.88 7.85
C ASP A 217 16.64 -5.53 8.62
N VAL A 218 15.54 -6.06 8.15
CA VAL A 218 14.21 -5.87 8.75
C VAL A 218 13.74 -7.09 9.57
N GLY A 219 14.64 -8.04 9.84
CA GLY A 219 14.34 -9.23 10.64
C GLY A 219 13.42 -10.24 9.93
N ILE A 220 13.32 -10.20 8.60
CA ILE A 220 12.53 -11.11 7.79
C ILE A 220 13.47 -12.03 7.00
N VAL A 221 13.25 -13.33 7.08
CA VAL A 221 14.14 -14.34 6.50
C VAL A 221 13.38 -15.30 5.58
N TRP A 222 14.04 -15.76 4.53
CA TRP A 222 13.51 -16.83 3.69
C TRP A 222 13.73 -18.19 4.33
N ASN A 223 12.66 -18.95 4.55
CA ASN A 223 12.76 -20.33 4.98
C ASN A 223 12.60 -21.28 3.79
N ALA A 224 13.69 -21.93 3.43
CA ALA A 224 13.71 -22.86 2.27
C ALA A 224 12.90 -24.16 2.50
N LYS A 225 12.56 -24.50 3.75
CA LYS A 225 11.76 -25.71 4.05
C LYS A 225 10.28 -25.47 3.86
N SER A 226 9.79 -24.29 4.27
CA SER A 226 8.40 -23.87 4.10
C SER A 226 8.16 -23.16 2.78
N GLU A 227 9.22 -22.83 2.03
CA GLU A 227 9.20 -22.01 0.82
C GLU A 227 8.44 -20.69 1.05
N ALA A 228 8.72 -20.02 2.18
CA ALA A 228 8.04 -18.81 2.60
C ALA A 228 8.97 -17.83 3.32
N TRP A 229 8.62 -16.56 3.26
CA TRP A 229 9.23 -15.53 4.09
C TRP A 229 8.66 -15.60 5.50
N GLU A 230 9.55 -15.72 6.49
CA GLU A 230 9.20 -15.71 7.92
C GLU A 230 9.41 -14.32 8.51
N TYR A 231 8.41 -13.84 9.21
CA TYR A 231 8.38 -12.56 9.89
C TYR A 231 7.83 -12.73 11.31
N GLY A 232 8.12 -11.76 12.17
CA GLY A 232 7.68 -11.78 13.56
C GLY A 232 6.15 -11.69 13.74
N THR A 233 5.69 -11.75 14.99
CA THR A 233 4.28 -11.56 15.32
C THR A 233 3.81 -10.16 14.93
N LEU A 234 2.71 -10.09 14.20
CA LEU A 234 2.09 -8.83 13.79
C LEU A 234 1.01 -8.40 14.81
N PRO A 235 0.83 -7.09 15.06
CA PRO A 235 -0.07 -6.56 16.09
C PRO A 235 -1.53 -6.52 15.60
N TRP A 236 -2.13 -7.69 15.39
CA TRP A 236 -3.50 -7.84 14.87
C TRP A 236 -4.57 -7.24 15.80
N GLU A 237 -4.29 -7.10 17.09
CA GLU A 237 -5.18 -6.53 18.09
C GLU A 237 -5.50 -5.04 17.84
N THR A 238 -4.64 -4.33 17.11
CA THR A 238 -4.85 -2.93 16.71
C THR A 238 -5.26 -2.78 15.25
N TRP A 239 -5.49 -3.87 14.53
CA TRP A 239 -5.83 -3.82 13.12
C TRP A 239 -7.31 -3.45 12.89
N ASN A 240 -7.52 -2.38 12.11
CA ASN A 240 -8.84 -1.92 11.69
C ASN A 240 -9.20 -2.53 10.33
N SER A 241 -10.21 -3.40 10.30
CA SER A 241 -10.62 -4.12 9.10
C SER A 241 -11.20 -3.22 8.00
N LEU A 242 -11.85 -2.12 8.39
CA LEU A 242 -12.49 -1.20 7.46
C LEU A 242 -11.47 -0.29 6.77
N GLU A 243 -10.51 0.22 7.54
CA GLU A 243 -9.47 1.11 7.03
C GLU A 243 -8.19 0.36 6.61
N ARG A 244 -8.12 -0.95 6.88
CA ARG A 244 -6.98 -1.86 6.61
C ARG A 244 -5.64 -1.27 7.09
N ARG A 245 -5.61 -0.81 8.31
CA ARG A 245 -4.43 -0.21 8.94
C ARG A 245 -4.35 -0.56 10.40
N LEU A 246 -3.20 -0.33 11.00
CA LEU A 246 -3.04 -0.36 12.44
C LEU A 246 -3.59 0.95 13.04
N GLU A 247 -4.35 0.82 14.11
CA GLU A 247 -4.73 1.99 14.90
C GLU A 247 -3.62 2.35 15.89
N PRO A 248 -3.39 3.65 16.16
CA PRO A 248 -2.47 4.04 17.19
C PRO A 248 -2.93 3.43 18.53
N ALA A 249 -1.98 2.90 19.30
CA ALA A 249 -2.28 2.44 20.65
C ALA A 249 -3.02 3.54 21.43
N PRO A 250 -4.08 3.21 22.20
CA PRO A 250 -4.77 4.19 23.00
C PRO A 250 -3.75 4.91 23.86
N ALA A 251 -3.78 6.26 23.81
CA ALA A 251 -2.91 7.05 24.66
C ALA A 251 -3.10 6.57 26.10
N THR A 252 -2.07 5.91 26.64
CA THR A 252 -2.08 5.56 28.07
C THR A 252 -2.19 6.86 28.81
N SER A 253 -3.36 7.08 29.43
CA SER A 253 -3.54 8.18 30.36
C SER A 253 -2.39 8.09 31.37
N ARG A 254 -1.44 9.02 31.26
CA ARG A 254 -0.40 9.15 32.28
C ARG A 254 -1.10 9.41 33.58
N PRO A 255 -0.74 8.68 34.65
CA PRO A 255 -1.29 8.92 35.96
C PRO A 255 -0.92 10.30 36.51
#